data_8b25fb067bdd9970aeb2779c9ae6af7c
#
_entry.id   8b25fb067bdd9970aeb2779c9ae6af7c
#
_cell.length_a   1.000
_cell.length_b   1.000
_cell.length_c   1.000
_cell.angle_alpha   90.00
_cell.angle_beta   90.00
_cell.angle_gamma   90.00
#
_symmetry.space_group_name_H-M   'P 1'
#
loop_
_entity.id
_entity.type
_entity.pdbx_description
1 polymer ?
#
loop_
_entity_poly.entity_id
_entity_poly.type
_entity_poly.pdbx_seq_one_letter_code
_entity_poly.pdbx_strand_id
1 'polypeptide(L)'
;MRHSFSYNGTDLRSVGFFIATSPKYQIAKRNFDFTSIYGKNGGVITDNGVFDNVEMQFEVNSYPYIVPNESNAELVRAFAEWLTVWDGEYKIFRDTYNPGYYTKAICTGIEPIEEVAPLCLSTTINFSRIPYWYSDLGQEILRPKLTSTQNAEIEVYNPENYKAEPLIKIINKGAKVNPLMLTVNDSQTLTVKTSSDKDYIELDSEQQSASFDNGTSLANNCISCTEFPKFLPGWNKIKLSGKSANAFTDIEIKPNWRRL
;
A
#
# COMPACT_ATOMS: atom_id res chain seq x y z
N MET A 1 -21.83 16.18 -7.09
CA MET A 1 -20.54 15.95 -7.80
C MET A 1 -20.65 14.56 -8.41
N ARG A 2 -20.34 14.36 -9.69
CA ARG A 2 -20.35 13.01 -10.28
C ARG A 2 -19.13 12.23 -9.76
N HIS A 3 -19.32 10.95 -9.46
CA HIS A 3 -18.24 10.07 -9.04
C HIS A 3 -17.21 9.86 -10.15
N SER A 4 -15.95 9.67 -9.78
CA SER A 4 -14.84 9.43 -10.67
C SER A 4 -13.79 8.56 -9.97
N PHE A 5 -12.81 8.09 -10.75
CA PHE A 5 -11.60 7.50 -10.22
C PHE A 5 -10.37 8.07 -10.94
N SER A 6 -9.23 7.94 -10.32
CA SER A 6 -7.94 8.18 -10.95
C SER A 6 -7.07 6.91 -10.91
N TYR A 7 -6.36 6.67 -12.00
CA TYR A 7 -5.43 5.56 -12.15
C TYR A 7 -4.11 6.09 -12.68
N ASN A 8 -3.02 5.75 -12.02
CA ASN A 8 -1.68 6.22 -12.34
C ASN A 8 -1.60 7.76 -12.45
N GLY A 9 -2.26 8.48 -11.53
CA GLY A 9 -2.28 9.94 -11.48
C GLY A 9 -3.25 10.64 -12.45
N THR A 10 -3.85 9.92 -13.40
CA THR A 10 -4.79 10.49 -14.39
C THR A 10 -6.23 10.23 -13.95
N ASP A 11 -7.08 11.26 -13.93
CA ASP A 11 -8.51 11.15 -13.61
C ASP A 11 -9.29 10.73 -14.86
N LEU A 12 -10.26 9.82 -14.69
CA LEU A 12 -11.15 9.33 -15.75
C LEU A 12 -11.80 10.47 -16.57
N ARG A 13 -12.17 11.55 -15.90
CA ARG A 13 -12.83 12.71 -16.55
C ARG A 13 -11.88 13.45 -17.46
N SER A 14 -10.58 13.46 -17.17
CA SER A 14 -9.57 14.14 -18.00
C SER A 14 -9.33 13.43 -19.34
N VAL A 15 -9.66 12.13 -19.41
CA VAL A 15 -9.63 11.34 -20.64
C VAL A 15 -10.99 11.25 -21.33
N GLY A 16 -11.97 12.08 -20.91
CA GLY A 16 -13.25 12.22 -21.61
C GLY A 16 -14.31 11.19 -21.22
N PHE A 17 -14.15 10.45 -20.10
CA PHE A 17 -15.12 9.46 -19.65
C PHE A 17 -15.69 9.77 -18.27
N PHE A 18 -16.81 9.15 -17.94
CA PHE A 18 -17.44 9.19 -16.62
C PHE A 18 -17.99 7.82 -16.23
N ILE A 19 -18.15 7.59 -14.93
CA ILE A 19 -18.75 6.36 -14.41
C ILE A 19 -20.25 6.39 -14.73
N ALA A 20 -20.71 5.40 -15.48
CA ALA A 20 -22.10 5.27 -15.89
C ALA A 20 -22.96 4.63 -14.79
N THR A 21 -22.44 3.60 -14.12
CA THR A 21 -23.15 2.82 -13.09
C THR A 21 -22.26 2.72 -11.85
N SER A 22 -22.87 2.77 -10.66
CA SER A 22 -22.13 2.60 -9.39
C SER A 22 -21.39 1.27 -9.38
N PRO A 23 -20.10 1.24 -8.99
CA PRO A 23 -19.31 0.03 -9.00
C PRO A 23 -19.86 -1.01 -8.02
N LYS A 24 -19.68 -2.27 -8.36
CA LYS A 24 -19.98 -3.40 -7.46
C LYS A 24 -18.76 -3.60 -6.54
N TYR A 25 -18.98 -3.54 -5.23
CA TYR A 25 -17.93 -3.78 -4.26
C TYR A 25 -17.72 -5.27 -4.05
N GLN A 26 -16.48 -5.70 -4.17
CA GLN A 26 -16.05 -7.03 -3.79
C GLN A 26 -15.21 -6.94 -2.51
N ILE A 27 -15.39 -7.93 -1.63
CA ILE A 27 -14.62 -8.07 -0.39
C ILE A 27 -13.45 -9.02 -0.68
N ALA A 28 -12.28 -8.68 -0.13
CA ALA A 28 -11.10 -9.52 -0.23
C ALA A 28 -11.38 -10.91 0.37
N LYS A 29 -11.07 -11.96 -0.39
CA LYS A 29 -11.22 -13.35 0.05
C LYS A 29 -9.95 -13.79 0.74
N ARG A 30 -10.11 -14.40 1.92
CA ARG A 30 -9.00 -15.03 2.61
C ARG A 30 -8.63 -16.33 1.91
N ASN A 31 -7.33 -16.54 1.75
CA ASN A 31 -6.80 -17.73 1.07
C ASN A 31 -6.69 -18.89 2.06
N PHE A 32 -7.45 -19.97 1.79
CA PHE A 32 -7.47 -21.20 2.58
C PHE A 32 -7.21 -22.40 1.70
N ASP A 33 -6.43 -23.35 2.19
CA ASP A 33 -6.29 -24.67 1.63
C ASP A 33 -7.17 -25.67 2.41
N PHE A 34 -7.87 -26.54 1.66
CA PHE A 34 -8.69 -27.58 2.22
C PHE A 34 -8.08 -28.95 1.87
N THR A 35 -7.59 -29.66 2.90
CA THR A 35 -7.00 -30.99 2.72
C THR A 35 -7.97 -32.05 3.23
N SER A 36 -8.37 -32.98 2.35
CA SER A 36 -9.20 -34.12 2.72
C SER A 36 -8.36 -35.19 3.41
N ILE A 37 -8.83 -35.68 4.56
CA ILE A 37 -8.21 -36.80 5.28
C ILE A 37 -9.10 -38.02 5.13
N TYR A 38 -8.49 -39.17 4.73
CA TYR A 38 -9.20 -40.42 4.57
C TYR A 38 -9.92 -40.82 5.89
N GLY A 39 -11.20 -41.17 5.80
CA GLY A 39 -12.02 -41.57 6.94
C GLY A 39 -12.54 -40.43 7.81
N LYS A 40 -12.29 -39.16 7.46
CA LYS A 40 -12.82 -37.99 8.16
C LYS A 40 -13.80 -37.23 7.29
N ASN A 41 -14.98 -36.92 7.84
CA ASN A 41 -15.93 -36.03 7.17
C ASN A 41 -15.45 -34.57 7.28
N GLY A 42 -15.47 -33.84 6.13
CA GLY A 42 -14.95 -32.49 6.02
C GLY A 42 -13.44 -32.41 5.81
N GLY A 43 -12.95 -31.29 5.32
CA GLY A 43 -11.52 -31.01 5.13
C GLY A 43 -10.88 -30.38 6.37
N VAL A 44 -9.57 -30.52 6.48
CA VAL A 44 -8.76 -29.71 7.38
C VAL A 44 -8.46 -28.38 6.68
N ILE A 45 -8.72 -27.28 7.37
CA ILE A 45 -8.49 -25.93 6.86
C ILE A 45 -7.09 -25.49 7.25
N THR A 46 -6.29 -25.12 6.24
CA THR A 46 -5.01 -24.43 6.45
C THR A 46 -5.18 -22.99 5.99
N ASP A 47 -4.97 -22.07 6.91
CA ASP A 47 -5.01 -20.63 6.61
C ASP A 47 -3.63 -20.17 6.15
N ASN A 48 -3.54 -19.69 4.90
CA ASN A 48 -2.28 -19.20 4.32
C ASN A 48 -1.91 -17.79 4.82
N GLY A 49 -2.74 -17.17 5.66
CA GLY A 49 -2.47 -15.87 6.30
C GLY A 49 -2.53 -14.66 5.36
N VAL A 50 -2.96 -14.86 4.11
CA VAL A 50 -3.01 -13.85 3.06
C VAL A 50 -4.41 -13.70 2.48
N PHE A 51 -4.65 -12.60 1.77
CA PHE A 51 -5.88 -12.35 1.02
C PHE A 51 -5.56 -12.30 -0.47
N ASP A 52 -6.49 -12.78 -1.28
CA ASP A 52 -6.38 -12.70 -2.72
C ASP A 52 -6.64 -11.26 -3.21
N ASN A 53 -6.17 -10.95 -4.41
CA ASN A 53 -6.51 -9.71 -5.09
C ASN A 53 -8.03 -9.60 -5.25
N VAL A 54 -8.49 -8.36 -5.32
CA VAL A 54 -9.91 -8.04 -5.49
C VAL A 54 -10.13 -7.47 -6.88
N GLU A 55 -11.08 -8.02 -7.60
CA GLU A 55 -11.49 -7.48 -8.88
C GLU A 55 -12.45 -6.29 -8.69
N MET A 56 -12.27 -5.27 -9.51
CA MET A 56 -13.13 -4.10 -9.58
C MET A 56 -13.53 -3.87 -11.02
N GLN A 57 -14.80 -3.56 -11.23
CA GLN A 57 -15.36 -3.27 -12.55
C GLN A 57 -16.02 -1.90 -12.54
N PHE A 58 -15.74 -1.10 -13.57
CA PHE A 58 -16.33 0.21 -13.78
C PHE A 58 -16.94 0.29 -15.17
N GLU A 59 -18.25 0.41 -15.22
CA GLU A 59 -18.97 0.75 -16.46
C GLU A 59 -18.81 2.27 -16.69
N VAL A 60 -18.28 2.64 -17.83
CA VAL A 60 -17.96 4.04 -18.17
C VAL A 60 -18.52 4.43 -19.52
N ASN A 61 -18.95 5.68 -19.63
CA ASN A 61 -19.40 6.28 -20.87
C ASN A 61 -18.56 7.51 -21.20
N SER A 62 -18.35 7.79 -22.48
CA SER A 62 -17.72 9.03 -22.90
C SER A 62 -18.68 10.22 -22.83
N TYR A 63 -18.12 11.42 -22.71
CA TYR A 63 -18.90 12.66 -22.86
C TYR A 63 -19.00 13.03 -24.34
N PRO A 64 -20.20 13.24 -24.90
CA PRO A 64 -20.37 13.49 -26.33
C PRO A 64 -19.78 14.81 -26.83
N TYR A 65 -19.28 15.70 -25.99
CA TYR A 65 -18.88 17.05 -26.37
C TYR A 65 -17.64 17.60 -25.65
N ILE A 66 -16.82 16.78 -24.98
CA ILE A 66 -15.71 17.30 -24.19
C ILE A 66 -14.50 17.70 -25.03
N VAL A 67 -14.27 17.06 -26.17
CA VAL A 67 -13.15 17.39 -27.05
C VAL A 67 -13.70 17.81 -28.39
N PRO A 68 -13.81 19.13 -28.65
CA PRO A 68 -14.20 19.61 -29.97
C PRO A 68 -13.12 19.21 -30.97
N ASN A 69 -13.49 18.48 -32.03
CA ASN A 69 -12.67 18.03 -33.16
C ASN A 69 -11.84 16.73 -32.98
N GLU A 70 -11.92 16.01 -31.88
CA GLU A 70 -11.34 14.67 -31.83
C GLU A 70 -12.32 13.62 -32.33
N SER A 71 -11.82 12.68 -33.13
CA SER A 71 -12.60 11.55 -33.60
C SER A 71 -12.76 10.54 -32.48
N ASN A 72 -13.85 9.71 -32.46
CA ASN A 72 -14.02 8.60 -31.55
C ASN A 72 -12.78 7.67 -31.53
N ALA A 73 -12.09 7.52 -32.66
CA ALA A 73 -10.87 6.70 -32.75
C ALA A 73 -9.70 7.27 -31.96
N GLU A 74 -9.52 8.61 -31.94
CA GLU A 74 -8.47 9.26 -31.15
C GLU A 74 -8.78 9.17 -29.64
N LEU A 75 -10.04 9.37 -29.27
CA LEU A 75 -10.47 9.20 -27.88
C LEU A 75 -10.26 7.76 -27.37
N VAL A 76 -10.64 6.77 -28.18
CA VAL A 76 -10.42 5.34 -27.87
C VAL A 76 -8.92 5.03 -27.73
N ARG A 77 -8.08 5.58 -28.62
CA ARG A 77 -6.64 5.37 -28.55
C ARG A 77 -6.04 5.95 -27.27
N ALA A 78 -6.35 7.21 -26.95
CA ALA A 78 -5.84 7.87 -25.74
C ALA A 78 -6.31 7.15 -24.44
N PHE A 79 -7.55 6.69 -24.42
CA PHE A 79 -8.11 5.91 -23.32
C PHE A 79 -7.40 4.56 -23.16
N ALA A 80 -7.17 3.83 -24.26
CA ALA A 80 -6.46 2.57 -24.26
C ALA A 80 -4.99 2.75 -23.85
N GLU A 81 -4.28 3.75 -24.39
CA GLU A 81 -2.89 4.07 -24.03
C GLU A 81 -2.76 4.35 -22.52
N TRP A 82 -3.70 5.10 -21.92
CA TRP A 82 -3.69 5.37 -20.48
C TRP A 82 -3.81 4.10 -19.64
N LEU A 83 -4.71 3.18 -20.01
CA LEU A 83 -5.03 2.00 -19.18
C LEU A 83 -4.09 0.82 -19.44
N THR A 84 -3.48 0.72 -20.63
CA THR A 84 -2.67 -0.44 -21.03
C THR A 84 -1.18 -0.27 -20.81
N VAL A 85 -0.73 0.83 -20.21
CA VAL A 85 0.68 1.01 -19.84
C VAL A 85 1.06 -0.06 -18.81
N TRP A 86 1.85 -1.02 -19.23
CA TRP A 86 2.32 -2.13 -18.41
C TRP A 86 3.83 -2.09 -18.24
N ASP A 87 4.26 -1.90 -17.00
CA ASP A 87 5.67 -1.92 -16.60
C ASP A 87 5.97 -2.98 -15.52
N GLY A 88 5.02 -3.88 -15.27
CA GLY A 88 5.13 -4.93 -14.28
C GLY A 88 4.77 -4.52 -12.86
N GLU A 89 4.28 -3.29 -12.65
CA GLU A 89 4.02 -2.76 -11.32
C GLU A 89 2.55 -2.36 -11.12
N TYR A 90 2.08 -2.50 -9.87
CA TYR A 90 0.80 -1.93 -9.46
C TYR A 90 0.87 -0.41 -9.50
N LYS A 91 -0.19 0.23 -9.99
CA LYS A 91 -0.36 1.68 -10.02
C LYS A 91 -1.30 2.15 -8.91
N ILE A 92 -1.12 3.39 -8.48
CA ILE A 92 -2.01 4.02 -7.52
C ILE A 92 -3.39 4.21 -8.16
N PHE A 93 -4.40 3.69 -7.49
CA PHE A 93 -5.81 3.84 -7.83
C PHE A 93 -6.52 4.56 -6.69
N ARG A 94 -7.32 5.57 -7.03
CA ARG A 94 -8.18 6.31 -6.09
C ARG A 94 -9.56 6.43 -6.67
N ASP A 95 -10.59 6.33 -5.87
CA ASP A 95 -11.94 6.62 -6.27
C ASP A 95 -12.61 7.62 -5.32
N THR A 96 -13.64 8.28 -5.81
CA THR A 96 -14.40 9.26 -5.03
C THR A 96 -15.42 8.61 -4.08
N TYR A 97 -15.57 7.29 -4.11
CA TYR A 97 -16.40 6.53 -3.17
C TYR A 97 -15.66 6.25 -1.86
N ASN A 98 -14.31 6.24 -1.90
CA ASN A 98 -13.42 6.03 -0.76
C ASN A 98 -12.52 7.26 -0.54
N PRO A 99 -13.07 8.43 -0.17
CA PRO A 99 -12.28 9.64 -0.01
C PRO A 99 -11.25 9.47 1.12
N GLY A 100 -10.02 9.95 0.90
CA GLY A 100 -8.91 9.82 1.84
C GLY A 100 -8.21 8.46 1.82
N TYR A 101 -8.53 7.60 0.83
CA TYR A 101 -7.89 6.30 0.64
C TYR A 101 -7.43 6.10 -0.80
N TYR A 102 -6.44 5.24 -0.95
CA TYR A 102 -6.00 4.72 -2.23
C TYR A 102 -5.71 3.23 -2.14
N THR A 103 -5.69 2.56 -3.28
CA THR A 103 -5.22 1.18 -3.39
C THR A 103 -4.20 1.07 -4.51
N LYS A 104 -3.51 -0.04 -4.58
CA LYS A 104 -2.60 -0.37 -5.67
C LYS A 104 -3.32 -1.35 -6.60
N ALA A 105 -3.47 -1.00 -7.88
CA ALA A 105 -4.22 -1.79 -8.86
C ALA A 105 -3.51 -1.86 -10.20
N ILE A 106 -3.91 -2.84 -11.01
CA ILE A 106 -3.57 -2.94 -12.43
C ILE A 106 -4.86 -3.04 -13.24
N CYS A 107 -4.88 -2.46 -14.41
CA CYS A 107 -5.94 -2.71 -15.39
C CYS A 107 -5.73 -4.09 -16.00
N THR A 108 -6.69 -4.99 -15.83
CA THR A 108 -6.63 -6.37 -16.35
C THR A 108 -7.32 -6.53 -17.69
N GLY A 109 -8.14 -5.55 -18.08
CA GLY A 109 -8.79 -5.57 -19.39
C GLY A 109 -9.82 -4.46 -19.55
N ILE A 110 -10.14 -4.20 -20.80
CA ILE A 110 -11.18 -3.29 -21.23
C ILE A 110 -12.11 -4.11 -22.15
N GLU A 111 -13.39 -4.13 -21.83
CA GLU A 111 -14.39 -4.76 -22.70
C GLU A 111 -14.49 -3.98 -24.04
N PRO A 112 -15.07 -4.61 -25.08
CA PRO A 112 -15.27 -3.91 -26.35
C PRO A 112 -15.93 -2.55 -26.16
N ILE A 113 -15.37 -1.52 -26.82
CA ILE A 113 -15.91 -0.17 -26.74
C ILE A 113 -17.00 -0.04 -27.80
N GLU A 114 -18.23 0.23 -27.38
CA GLU A 114 -19.40 0.31 -28.25
C GLU A 114 -19.91 1.75 -28.33
N GLU A 115 -20.38 2.16 -29.50
CA GLU A 115 -21.10 3.42 -29.66
C GLU A 115 -22.59 3.18 -29.38
N VAL A 116 -23.03 3.59 -28.19
CA VAL A 116 -24.41 3.38 -27.72
C VAL A 116 -25.37 4.50 -28.10
N ALA A 117 -24.82 5.67 -28.51
CA ALA A 117 -25.54 6.80 -29.07
C ALA A 117 -24.56 7.63 -29.89
N PRO A 118 -25.02 8.55 -30.78
CA PRO A 118 -24.13 9.42 -31.53
C PRO A 118 -23.10 10.11 -30.61
N LEU A 119 -21.81 9.86 -30.87
CA LEU A 119 -20.67 10.39 -30.10
C LEU A 119 -20.62 9.95 -28.63
N CYS A 120 -21.35 8.92 -28.23
CA CYS A 120 -21.33 8.35 -26.87
C CYS A 120 -20.80 6.91 -26.90
N LEU A 121 -19.59 6.73 -26.40
CA LEU A 121 -18.96 5.43 -26.26
C LEU A 121 -19.25 4.84 -24.89
N SER A 122 -19.40 3.53 -24.82
CA SER A 122 -19.60 2.77 -23.57
C SER A 122 -18.66 1.59 -23.51
N THR A 123 -18.10 1.32 -22.32
CA THR A 123 -17.27 0.14 -22.08
C THR A 123 -17.21 -0.18 -20.59
N THR A 124 -16.68 -1.36 -20.28
CA THR A 124 -16.35 -1.79 -18.91
C THR A 124 -14.86 -1.93 -18.75
N ILE A 125 -14.31 -1.32 -17.70
CA ILE A 125 -12.89 -1.43 -17.33
C ILE A 125 -12.79 -2.41 -16.17
N ASN A 126 -11.87 -3.37 -16.29
CA ASN A 126 -11.58 -4.36 -15.27
C ASN A 126 -10.23 -4.06 -14.63
N PHE A 127 -10.21 -3.97 -13.30
CA PHE A 127 -8.99 -3.80 -12.50
C PHE A 127 -8.84 -4.97 -11.53
N SER A 128 -7.61 -5.38 -11.30
CA SER A 128 -7.23 -6.23 -10.17
C SER A 128 -6.46 -5.38 -9.17
N ARG A 129 -6.98 -5.24 -7.94
CA ARG A 129 -6.33 -4.50 -6.86
C ARG A 129 -5.82 -5.41 -5.77
N ILE A 130 -4.80 -4.97 -5.04
CA ILE A 130 -4.43 -5.61 -3.78
C ILE A 130 -5.59 -5.52 -2.77
N PRO A 131 -5.65 -6.41 -1.76
CA PRO A 131 -6.81 -6.48 -0.85
C PRO A 131 -7.03 -5.23 0.01
N TYR A 132 -6.02 -4.37 0.14
CA TYR A 132 -6.02 -3.26 1.09
C TYR A 132 -6.35 -1.91 0.44
N TRP A 133 -6.98 -1.04 1.25
CA TRP A 133 -7.07 0.39 1.03
C TRP A 133 -6.12 1.08 2.02
N TYR A 134 -5.19 1.86 1.52
CA TYR A 134 -4.27 2.65 2.32
C TYR A 134 -4.87 4.02 2.62
N SER A 135 -4.81 4.43 3.88
CA SER A 135 -5.22 5.76 4.31
C SER A 135 -4.17 6.81 3.90
N ASP A 136 -4.61 7.97 3.42
CA ASP A 136 -3.71 9.10 3.15
C ASP A 136 -3.00 9.58 4.43
N LEU A 137 -3.68 9.54 5.58
CA LEU A 137 -3.07 9.82 6.88
C LEU A 137 -1.93 8.87 7.22
N GLY A 138 -1.99 7.62 6.74
CA GLY A 138 -0.93 6.64 6.91
C GLY A 138 0.33 6.92 6.08
N GLN A 139 0.27 7.88 5.15
CA GLN A 139 1.44 8.32 4.36
C GLN A 139 2.17 9.49 5.01
N GLU A 140 1.60 10.12 6.03
CA GLU A 140 2.25 11.18 6.77
C GLU A 140 3.36 10.61 7.66
N ILE A 141 4.49 11.34 7.72
CA ILE A 141 5.63 10.94 8.54
C ILE A 141 5.42 11.43 9.96
N LEU A 142 5.28 10.48 10.89
CA LEU A 142 5.25 10.74 12.32
C LEU A 142 6.70 10.92 12.83
N ARG A 143 6.91 11.97 13.62
CA ARG A 143 8.19 12.29 14.28
C ARG A 143 8.00 12.39 15.80
N PRO A 144 7.82 11.25 16.49
CA PRO A 144 7.63 11.27 17.92
C PRO A 144 8.89 11.76 18.63
N LYS A 145 8.70 12.58 19.67
CA LYS A 145 9.81 13.08 20.48
C LYS A 145 10.37 11.96 21.34
N LEU A 146 11.65 11.65 21.16
CA LEU A 146 12.35 10.67 21.99
C LEU A 146 12.75 11.27 23.34
N THR A 147 12.61 10.49 24.40
CA THR A 147 12.97 10.88 25.77
C THR A 147 14.43 10.56 26.09
N SER A 148 15.09 9.72 25.31
CA SER A 148 16.46 9.27 25.49
C SER A 148 17.06 8.87 24.14
N THR A 149 18.37 8.98 24.01
CA THR A 149 19.16 8.54 22.84
C THR A 149 19.68 7.11 22.98
N GLN A 150 19.39 6.45 24.07
CA GLN A 150 19.77 5.04 24.33
C GLN A 150 18.57 4.14 24.56
N ASN A 151 17.62 4.56 25.39
CA ASN A 151 16.41 3.80 25.66
C ASN A 151 15.20 4.74 25.52
N ALA A 152 14.38 4.51 24.52
CA ALA A 152 13.20 5.32 24.26
C ALA A 152 11.97 4.41 24.11
N GLU A 153 10.85 4.92 24.56
CA GLU A 153 9.55 4.29 24.40
C GLU A 153 8.59 5.33 23.82
N ILE A 154 7.85 4.93 22.81
CA ILE A 154 6.86 5.76 22.11
C ILE A 154 5.61 4.93 21.85
N GLU A 155 4.48 5.60 21.76
CA GLU A 155 3.20 4.99 21.43
C GLU A 155 2.68 5.57 20.12
N VAL A 156 2.12 4.69 19.27
CA VAL A 156 1.55 5.04 17.97
C VAL A 156 0.18 4.38 17.87
N TYR A 157 -0.84 5.18 17.52
CA TYR A 157 -2.20 4.68 17.35
C TYR A 157 -2.49 4.37 15.90
N ASN A 158 -2.89 3.13 15.60
CA ASN A 158 -3.41 2.71 14.31
C ASN A 158 -4.93 2.86 14.31
N PRO A 159 -5.49 3.82 13.55
CA PRO A 159 -6.93 4.06 13.52
C PRO A 159 -7.69 3.05 12.63
N GLU A 160 -6.97 2.24 11.86
CA GLU A 160 -7.57 1.34 10.89
C GLU A 160 -7.86 -0.05 11.48
N ASN A 161 -8.69 -0.82 10.80
CA ASN A 161 -9.14 -2.13 11.27
C ASN A 161 -8.20 -3.29 10.91
N TYR A 162 -7.09 -3.01 10.23
CA TYR A 162 -6.13 -4.02 9.83
C TYR A 162 -4.70 -3.66 10.25
N LYS A 163 -3.85 -4.70 10.38
CA LYS A 163 -2.43 -4.50 10.69
C LYS A 163 -1.75 -3.70 9.59
N ALA A 164 -0.95 -2.72 9.97
CA ALA A 164 -0.15 -1.92 9.06
C ALA A 164 1.30 -2.37 9.04
N GLU A 165 1.98 -2.17 7.92
CA GLU A 165 3.38 -2.49 7.71
C GLU A 165 4.15 -1.19 7.49
N PRO A 166 4.73 -0.62 8.57
CA PRO A 166 5.33 0.70 8.54
C PRO A 166 6.68 0.71 7.83
N LEU A 167 7.06 1.90 7.31
CA LEU A 167 8.44 2.25 7.03
C LEU A 167 8.98 3.03 8.24
N ILE A 168 10.00 2.48 8.90
CA ILE A 168 10.61 3.06 10.09
C ILE A 168 12.03 3.49 9.77
N LYS A 169 12.33 4.77 9.93
CA LYS A 169 13.66 5.35 9.76
C LYS A 169 14.23 5.72 11.11
N ILE A 170 15.32 5.08 11.50
CA ILE A 170 16.04 5.36 12.74
C ILE A 170 17.27 6.19 12.40
N ILE A 171 17.43 7.34 13.04
CA ILE A 171 18.41 8.38 12.70
C ILE A 171 19.33 8.63 13.87
N ASN A 172 20.62 8.84 13.56
CA ASN A 172 21.61 9.38 14.49
C ASN A 172 22.33 10.56 13.83
N LYS A 173 21.81 11.76 14.00
CA LYS A 173 22.28 12.98 13.33
C LYS A 173 23.77 13.23 13.58
N GLY A 174 24.52 13.33 12.46
CA GLY A 174 25.95 13.61 12.48
C GLY A 174 26.84 12.45 12.96
N ALA A 175 26.26 11.27 13.14
CA ALA A 175 26.96 10.06 13.52
C ALA A 175 26.32 8.84 12.84
N LYS A 176 27.00 7.70 12.86
CA LYS A 176 26.41 6.43 12.39
C LYS A 176 25.41 5.88 13.42
N VAL A 177 24.32 5.26 12.95
CA VAL A 177 23.43 4.51 13.81
C VAL A 177 24.18 3.32 14.42
N ASN A 178 24.22 3.27 15.74
CA ASN A 178 24.87 2.18 16.48
C ASN A 178 23.95 0.95 16.61
N PRO A 179 24.49 -0.22 16.98
CA PRO A 179 23.69 -1.39 17.25
C PRO A 179 22.61 -1.13 18.27
N LEU A 180 21.38 -1.50 17.93
CA LEU A 180 20.18 -1.30 18.77
C LEU A 180 19.15 -2.39 18.53
N MET A 181 18.19 -2.44 19.42
CA MET A 181 17.01 -3.33 19.34
C MET A 181 15.75 -2.48 19.26
N LEU A 182 14.93 -2.74 18.25
CA LEU A 182 13.59 -2.23 18.09
C LEU A 182 12.60 -3.32 18.48
N THR A 183 11.71 -3.04 19.43
CA THR A 183 10.66 -3.97 19.84
C THR A 183 9.30 -3.29 19.70
N VAL A 184 8.36 -3.98 19.04
CA VAL A 184 6.97 -3.52 18.89
C VAL A 184 6.04 -4.46 19.65
N ASN A 185 5.18 -3.90 20.49
CA ASN A 185 4.17 -4.60 21.30
C ASN A 185 4.77 -5.75 22.16
N ASP A 186 5.99 -5.59 22.65
CA ASP A 186 6.73 -6.53 23.48
C ASP A 186 6.92 -7.95 22.86
N SER A 187 6.57 -8.12 21.59
CA SER A 187 6.58 -9.43 20.90
C SER A 187 7.41 -9.44 19.62
N GLN A 188 7.37 -8.37 18.83
CA GLN A 188 8.07 -8.30 17.56
C GLN A 188 9.39 -7.59 17.76
N THR A 189 10.50 -8.31 17.63
CA THR A 189 11.84 -7.77 17.88
C THR A 189 12.70 -7.81 16.61
N LEU A 190 13.26 -6.64 16.28
CA LEU A 190 14.26 -6.47 15.22
C LEU A 190 15.53 -5.90 15.83
N THR A 191 16.66 -6.54 15.56
CA THR A 191 17.97 -6.09 16.05
C THR A 191 18.79 -5.56 14.88
N VAL A 192 19.29 -4.34 15.00
CA VAL A 192 20.35 -3.79 14.16
C VAL A 192 21.67 -4.22 14.78
N LYS A 193 22.44 -5.07 14.07
CA LYS A 193 23.66 -5.74 14.60
C LYS A 193 24.90 -4.87 14.48
N THR A 194 24.99 -4.08 13.41
CA THR A 194 26.15 -3.29 13.04
C THR A 194 25.78 -1.83 12.86
N SER A 195 26.74 -0.94 13.00
CA SER A 195 26.54 0.46 12.64
C SER A 195 26.20 0.59 11.16
N SER A 196 25.31 1.52 10.84
CA SER A 196 25.00 1.85 9.45
C SER A 196 26.18 2.61 8.81
N ASP A 197 26.29 2.58 7.48
CA ASP A 197 27.25 3.41 6.76
C ASP A 197 26.83 4.88 6.70
N LYS A 198 25.58 5.16 7.02
CA LYS A 198 24.94 6.46 7.05
C LYS A 198 24.50 6.81 8.48
N ASP A 199 24.08 8.03 8.66
CA ASP A 199 23.49 8.51 9.92
C ASP A 199 22.05 8.01 10.16
N TYR A 200 21.53 7.15 9.30
CA TYR A 200 20.24 6.49 9.46
C TYR A 200 20.20 5.08 8.87
N ILE A 201 19.18 4.32 9.26
CA ILE A 201 18.76 3.06 8.65
C ILE A 201 17.25 3.07 8.47
N GLU A 202 16.77 2.61 7.34
CA GLU A 202 15.36 2.44 7.01
C GLU A 202 14.98 0.97 7.10
N LEU A 203 13.84 0.70 7.73
CA LEU A 203 13.25 -0.62 7.91
C LEU A 203 11.88 -0.61 7.23
N ASP A 204 11.78 -1.21 6.06
CA ASP A 204 10.53 -1.31 5.29
C ASP A 204 9.84 -2.63 5.61
N SER A 205 8.76 -2.56 6.37
CA SER A 205 8.01 -3.75 6.77
C SER A 205 7.14 -4.32 5.63
N GLU A 206 6.72 -3.50 4.66
CA GLU A 206 5.95 -3.96 3.50
C GLU A 206 6.85 -4.75 2.54
N GLN A 207 8.07 -4.28 2.30
CA GLN A 207 9.05 -4.97 1.43
C GLN A 207 9.89 -6.00 2.19
N GLN A 208 9.79 -6.06 3.52
CA GLN A 208 10.62 -6.89 4.39
C GLN A 208 12.11 -6.67 4.14
N SER A 209 12.50 -5.43 4.04
CA SER A 209 13.87 -5.01 3.72
C SER A 209 14.38 -3.93 4.66
N ALA A 210 15.70 -3.92 4.86
CA ALA A 210 16.42 -2.82 5.47
C ALA A 210 17.30 -2.16 4.42
N SER A 211 17.44 -0.84 4.48
CA SER A 211 18.23 -0.09 3.52
C SER A 211 18.85 1.15 4.12
N PHE A 212 19.87 1.67 3.42
CA PHE A 212 20.38 3.02 3.53
C PHE A 212 19.96 3.80 2.28
N ASP A 213 20.12 5.11 2.29
CA ASP A 213 19.91 5.96 1.10
C ASP A 213 18.53 5.78 0.44
N ASN A 214 17.45 5.74 1.25
CA ASN A 214 16.06 5.63 0.80
C ASN A 214 15.80 4.41 -0.13
N GLY A 215 16.29 3.24 0.28
CA GLY A 215 16.09 1.99 -0.45
C GLY A 215 17.17 1.67 -1.51
N THR A 216 18.12 2.58 -1.75
CA THR A 216 19.14 2.37 -2.80
C THR A 216 20.20 1.34 -2.41
N SER A 217 20.61 1.33 -1.14
CA SER A 217 21.61 0.39 -0.62
C SER A 217 21.00 -0.56 0.39
N LEU A 218 20.87 -1.85 0.03
CA LEU A 218 20.33 -2.87 0.92
C LEU A 218 21.22 -3.11 2.14
N ALA A 219 20.59 -3.20 3.31
CA ALA A 219 21.22 -3.40 4.61
C ALA A 219 20.68 -4.63 5.37
N ASN A 220 20.08 -5.60 4.67
CA ASN A 220 19.45 -6.78 5.27
C ASN A 220 20.46 -7.62 6.10
N ASN A 221 21.72 -7.63 5.72
CA ASN A 221 22.80 -8.28 6.48
C ASN A 221 23.13 -7.59 7.81
N CYS A 222 22.74 -6.33 7.97
CA CYS A 222 22.95 -5.54 9.19
C CYS A 222 21.88 -5.78 10.25
N ILE A 223 20.79 -6.47 9.91
CA ILE A 223 19.66 -6.71 10.81
C ILE A 223 19.48 -8.19 11.16
N SER A 224 18.67 -8.45 12.19
CA SER A 224 18.17 -9.77 12.54
C SER A 224 16.77 -9.64 13.13
N CYS A 225 15.80 -10.33 12.57
CA CYS A 225 14.44 -10.42 13.08
C CYS A 225 13.82 -11.76 12.64
N THR A 226 12.78 -12.19 13.32
CA THR A 226 11.91 -13.29 12.87
C THR A 226 10.86 -12.78 11.88
N GLU A 227 10.36 -11.56 12.13
CA GLU A 227 9.46 -10.84 11.22
C GLU A 227 9.72 -9.34 11.36
N PHE A 228 9.39 -8.59 10.30
CA PHE A 228 9.44 -7.13 10.34
C PHE A 228 8.30 -6.57 11.21
N PRO A 229 8.50 -5.40 11.83
CA PRO A 229 7.52 -4.76 12.69
C PRO A 229 6.18 -4.51 12.00
N LYS A 230 5.08 -4.81 12.70
CA LYS A 230 3.70 -4.54 12.24
C LYS A 230 2.94 -3.81 13.33
N PHE A 231 2.16 -2.81 12.95
CA PHE A 231 1.27 -2.11 13.88
C PHE A 231 -0.13 -2.73 13.84
N LEU A 232 -0.56 -3.27 14.96
CA LEU A 232 -1.90 -3.82 15.12
C LEU A 232 -2.95 -2.68 15.21
N PRO A 233 -4.23 -2.93 14.94
CA PRO A 233 -5.29 -1.98 15.23
C PRO A 233 -5.24 -1.47 16.68
N GLY A 234 -5.41 -0.16 16.88
CA GLY A 234 -5.32 0.47 18.19
C GLY A 234 -3.90 0.90 18.59
N TRP A 235 -3.62 0.97 19.90
CA TRP A 235 -2.34 1.45 20.41
C TRP A 235 -1.21 0.43 20.21
N ASN A 236 -0.09 0.92 19.69
CA ASN A 236 1.13 0.16 19.52
C ASN A 236 2.27 0.84 20.27
N LYS A 237 3.00 0.02 21.03
CA LYS A 237 4.14 0.44 21.83
C LYS A 237 5.43 0.07 21.15
N ILE A 238 6.29 1.06 20.93
CA ILE A 238 7.58 0.90 20.26
C ILE A 238 8.68 1.20 21.26
N LYS A 239 9.59 0.27 21.46
CA LYS A 239 10.76 0.42 22.32
C LYS A 239 12.03 0.40 21.47
N LEU A 240 12.88 1.38 21.67
CA LEU A 240 14.23 1.43 21.13
C LEU A 240 15.23 1.23 22.28
N SER A 241 16.12 0.27 22.16
CA SER A 241 17.19 0.00 23.13
C SER A 241 18.55 -0.07 22.44
N GLY A 242 19.38 0.96 22.64
CA GLY A 242 20.74 1.01 22.11
C GLY A 242 21.73 0.27 23.00
N LYS A 243 22.70 -0.42 22.40
CA LYS A 243 23.78 -1.08 23.15
C LYS A 243 24.75 -0.08 23.80
N SER A 244 24.81 1.16 23.29
CA SER A 244 25.65 2.23 23.82
C SER A 244 24.85 3.52 23.97
N ALA A 245 25.37 4.47 24.74
CA ALA A 245 24.85 5.83 24.76
C ALA A 245 24.90 6.43 23.34
N ASN A 246 23.92 7.29 23.02
CA ASN A 246 23.80 7.94 21.71
C ASN A 246 23.73 6.97 20.52
N ALA A 247 22.98 5.89 20.66
CA ALA A 247 22.76 4.92 19.59
C ALA A 247 21.89 5.50 18.45
N PHE A 248 21.02 6.44 18.77
CA PHE A 248 20.11 7.13 17.85
C PHE A 248 19.75 8.51 18.40
N THR A 249 19.30 9.43 17.55
CA THR A 249 18.80 10.76 17.97
C THR A 249 17.32 10.94 17.67
N ASP A 250 16.83 10.40 16.59
CA ASP A 250 15.46 10.58 16.11
C ASP A 250 14.91 9.29 15.50
N ILE A 251 13.59 9.26 15.35
CA ILE A 251 12.87 8.25 14.60
C ILE A 251 11.82 8.92 13.73
N GLU A 252 11.69 8.46 12.49
CA GLU A 252 10.61 8.82 11.60
C GLU A 252 9.83 7.55 11.27
N ILE A 253 8.51 7.64 11.29
CA ILE A 253 7.62 6.52 11.05
C ILE A 253 6.61 6.93 10.01
N LYS A 254 6.60 6.26 8.87
CA LYS A 254 5.51 6.27 7.90
C LYS A 254 4.65 5.04 8.14
N PRO A 255 3.48 5.18 8.76
CA PRO A 255 2.81 4.03 9.34
C PRO A 255 2.11 3.12 8.33
N ASN A 256 1.82 3.61 7.12
CA ASN A 256 1.11 2.87 6.07
C ASN A 256 -0.23 2.28 6.55
N TRP A 257 -1.03 3.09 7.28
CA TRP A 257 -2.35 2.68 7.77
C TRP A 257 -3.19 2.12 6.65
N ARG A 258 -3.83 0.98 6.89
CA ARG A 258 -4.61 0.27 5.87
C ARG A 258 -5.80 -0.48 6.44
N ARG A 259 -6.83 -0.64 5.63
CA ARG A 259 -8.02 -1.44 5.91
C ARG A 259 -8.27 -2.46 4.79
N LEU A 260 -9.04 -3.50 5.13
CA LEU A 260 -9.56 -4.48 4.15
C LEU A 260 -10.78 -3.92 3.42
#